data_27dae4efcf698364eb081ca0401ef11d
#
_entry.id   27dae4efcf698364eb081ca0401ef11d
#
_cell.length_a   1.000
_cell.length_b   1.000
_cell.length_c   1.000
_cell.angle_alpha   90.00
_cell.angle_beta   90.00
_cell.angle_gamma   90.00
#
_symmetry.space_group_name_H-M   'P 1'
#
loop_
_entity.id
_entity.type
_entity.pdbx_description
1 polymer ?
#
loop_
_entity_poly.entity_id
_entity_poly.type
_entity_poly.pdbx_seq_one_letter_code
_entity_poly.pdbx_strand_id
1 'polypeptide(L)'
;ALLPYGTTSSAPSIVLPDTALFLSERGSLTKNYFENAVEQLNREYDAIRNLAELNELAYSASYNFVPRVGQTYHLYQKSDGRYLLSMIENWTAHEFVVSLEYTADSVWKDVTSH
;
A
#
# COMPACT_ATOMS: atom_id res chain seq x y z
N ALA A 1 -17.77 7.04 -3.63
CA ALA A 1 -16.77 7.30 -2.61
C ALA A 1 -15.39 6.90 -3.08
N LEU A 2 -14.45 7.68 -2.69
CA LEU A 2 -13.06 7.39 -3.02
C LEU A 2 -12.60 6.12 -2.34
N LEU A 3 -11.95 5.24 -3.09
CA LEU A 3 -11.31 4.12 -2.47
C LEU A 3 -10.22 4.62 -1.53
N PRO A 4 -10.22 4.18 -0.30
CA PRO A 4 -9.29 4.72 0.69
C PRO A 4 -7.90 4.12 0.54
N TYR A 5 -7.24 4.39 -0.58
CA TYR A 5 -5.87 3.97 -0.76
C TYR A 5 -5.02 4.49 0.38
N GLY A 6 -4.24 3.62 0.98
CA GLY A 6 -3.35 3.97 2.07
C GLY A 6 -4.03 4.15 3.42
N THR A 7 -5.34 3.94 3.48
CA THR A 7 -6.08 4.07 4.73
C THR A 7 -6.71 2.76 5.14
N THR A 8 -6.20 1.66 4.68
CA THR A 8 -6.72 0.35 5.01
C THR A 8 -6.60 0.07 6.49
N SER A 9 -7.44 -0.81 6.97
CA SER A 9 -7.40 -1.22 8.35
C SER A 9 -6.01 -1.72 8.71
N SER A 10 -5.50 -1.24 9.82
CA SER A 10 -4.23 -1.70 10.34
C SER A 10 -4.39 -2.77 11.40
N ALA A 11 -5.54 -3.44 11.43
CA ALA A 11 -5.75 -4.52 12.38
C ALA A 11 -4.64 -5.57 12.19
N PRO A 12 -3.97 -5.99 13.26
CA PRO A 12 -2.90 -6.96 13.14
C PRO A 12 -3.39 -8.28 12.58
N SER A 13 -2.62 -8.83 11.66
CA SER A 13 -2.92 -10.14 11.06
C SER A 13 -2.28 -11.27 11.85
N ILE A 14 -1.26 -10.94 12.64
CA ILE A 14 -0.51 -11.89 13.43
C ILE A 14 -0.57 -11.42 14.89
N VAL A 15 -0.89 -12.34 15.76
CA VAL A 15 -1.00 -12.06 17.19
C VAL A 15 -0.24 -13.12 17.95
N LEU A 16 0.52 -12.70 18.95
CA LEU A 16 1.21 -13.63 19.83
C LEU A 16 0.20 -14.44 20.66
N PRO A 17 0.42 -15.74 20.80
CA PRO A 17 -0.40 -16.53 21.70
C PRO A 17 -0.10 -16.18 23.16
N ASP A 18 -1.11 -16.31 24.02
CA ASP A 18 -0.89 -16.17 25.46
C ASP A 18 -0.25 -17.45 25.99
N THR A 19 1.00 -17.34 26.40
CA THR A 19 1.73 -18.48 26.97
C THR A 19 2.02 -18.23 28.43
N ALA A 20 2.26 -19.29 29.17
CA ALA A 20 2.63 -19.17 30.59
C ALA A 20 3.89 -18.32 30.75
N LEU A 21 4.82 -18.42 29.81
CA LEU A 21 6.03 -17.60 29.85
C LEU A 21 5.70 -16.11 29.81
N PHE A 22 4.82 -15.71 28.89
CA PHE A 22 4.49 -14.30 28.73
C PHE A 22 3.64 -13.74 29.85
N LEU A 23 2.93 -14.60 30.55
CA LEU A 23 2.10 -14.19 31.68
C LEU A 23 2.88 -14.08 32.99
N SER A 24 4.13 -14.54 33.01
CA SER A 24 4.96 -14.47 34.20
C SER A 24 5.79 -13.20 34.23
N GLU A 25 6.17 -12.76 35.44
CA GLU A 25 7.05 -11.60 35.58
C GLU A 25 8.40 -11.83 34.89
N ARG A 26 8.91 -13.05 34.96
CA ARG A 26 10.20 -13.37 34.38
C ARG A 26 10.17 -13.32 32.86
N GLY A 27 9.00 -13.51 32.27
CA GLY A 27 8.84 -13.47 30.81
C GLY A 27 8.49 -12.12 30.25
N SER A 28 8.35 -11.07 31.07
CA SER A 28 7.87 -9.78 30.59
C SER A 28 8.81 -9.14 29.55
N LEU A 29 10.12 -9.21 29.77
CA LEU A 29 11.08 -8.67 28.81
C LEU A 29 11.11 -9.48 27.53
N THR A 30 11.01 -10.81 27.66
CA THR A 30 10.92 -11.71 26.52
C THR A 30 9.66 -11.43 25.71
N LYS A 31 8.56 -11.21 26.39
CA LYS A 31 7.29 -10.84 25.74
C LYS A 31 7.45 -9.57 24.91
N ASN A 32 8.10 -8.57 25.47
CA ASN A 32 8.32 -7.30 24.76
C ASN A 32 9.11 -7.51 23.47
N TYR A 33 10.14 -8.38 23.52
CA TYR A 33 10.90 -8.69 22.34
C TYR A 33 10.02 -9.30 21.23
N PHE A 34 9.19 -10.28 21.58
CA PHE A 34 8.34 -10.93 20.61
C PHE A 34 7.20 -10.03 20.14
N GLU A 35 6.65 -9.20 21.03
CA GLU A 35 5.65 -8.22 20.62
C GLU A 35 6.20 -7.23 19.60
N ASN A 36 7.43 -6.77 19.79
CA ASN A 36 8.06 -5.87 18.84
C ASN A 36 8.30 -6.56 17.49
N ALA A 37 8.69 -7.83 17.51
CA ALA A 37 8.91 -8.60 16.30
C ALA A 37 7.60 -8.80 15.51
N VAL A 38 6.52 -9.12 16.22
CA VAL A 38 5.20 -9.27 15.59
C VAL A 38 4.71 -7.94 15.05
N GLU A 39 4.94 -6.85 15.77
CA GLU A 39 4.59 -5.52 15.31
C GLU A 39 5.29 -5.18 14.00
N GLN A 40 6.56 -5.54 13.89
CA GLN A 40 7.32 -5.36 12.66
C GLN A 40 6.72 -6.17 11.51
N LEU A 41 6.38 -7.42 11.76
CA LEU A 41 5.74 -8.26 10.75
C LEU A 41 4.39 -7.71 10.31
N ASN A 42 3.61 -7.18 11.25
CA ASN A 42 2.32 -6.59 10.91
C ASN A 42 2.49 -5.33 10.07
N ARG A 43 3.50 -4.51 10.34
CA ARG A 43 3.80 -3.35 9.49
C ARG A 43 4.17 -3.78 8.07
N GLU A 44 4.97 -4.82 7.94
CA GLU A 44 5.34 -5.35 6.62
C GLU A 44 4.12 -5.92 5.89
N TYR A 45 3.26 -6.61 6.61
CA TYR A 45 2.04 -7.15 6.02
C TYR A 45 1.12 -6.03 5.53
N ASP A 46 0.95 -4.97 6.32
CA ASP A 46 0.12 -3.84 5.92
C ASP A 46 0.69 -3.16 4.69
N ALA A 47 2.01 -3.02 4.60
CA ALA A 47 2.65 -2.45 3.42
C ALA A 47 2.37 -3.29 2.16
N ILE A 48 2.42 -4.61 2.29
CA ILE A 48 2.11 -5.52 1.18
C ILE A 48 0.64 -5.39 0.77
N ARG A 49 -0.26 -5.34 1.74
CA ARG A 49 -1.69 -5.16 1.45
C ARG A 49 -1.95 -3.85 0.72
N ASN A 50 -1.36 -2.78 1.19
CA ASN A 50 -1.54 -1.47 0.56
C ASN A 50 -1.01 -1.47 -0.86
N LEU A 51 0.15 -2.11 -1.07
CA LEU A 51 0.70 -2.24 -2.42
C LEU A 51 -0.19 -3.07 -3.33
N ALA A 52 -0.75 -4.16 -2.82
CA ALA A 52 -1.66 -4.99 -3.60
C ALA A 52 -2.92 -4.23 -4.00
N GLU A 53 -3.50 -3.48 -3.07
CA GLU A 53 -4.69 -2.66 -3.35
C GLU A 53 -4.39 -1.57 -4.39
N LEU A 54 -3.22 -0.95 -4.28
CA LEU A 54 -2.78 0.04 -5.25
C LEU A 54 -2.64 -0.55 -6.64
N ASN A 55 -2.10 -1.76 -6.74
CA ASN A 55 -1.97 -2.45 -8.03
C ASN A 55 -3.34 -2.81 -8.61
N GLU A 56 -4.29 -3.16 -7.77
CA GLU A 56 -5.65 -3.41 -8.22
C GLU A 56 -6.24 -2.16 -8.87
N LEU A 57 -6.04 -1.01 -8.25
CA LEU A 57 -6.45 0.26 -8.82
C LEU A 57 -5.77 0.55 -10.14
N ALA A 58 -4.46 0.40 -10.18
CA ALA A 58 -3.67 0.72 -11.38
C ALA A 58 -4.08 -0.17 -12.56
N TYR A 59 -4.26 -1.46 -12.32
CA TYR A 59 -4.64 -2.38 -13.39
C TYR A 59 -6.10 -2.20 -13.83
N SER A 60 -6.95 -1.65 -12.99
CA SER A 60 -8.32 -1.34 -13.38
C SER A 60 -8.46 0.01 -14.08
N ALA A 61 -7.43 0.85 -14.02
CA ALA A 61 -7.48 2.18 -14.60
C ALA A 61 -7.43 2.13 -16.12
N SER A 62 -8.02 3.14 -16.75
CA SER A 62 -7.96 3.30 -18.20
C SER A 62 -6.61 3.91 -18.61
N TYR A 63 -6.00 3.39 -19.66
CA TYR A 63 -4.84 4.02 -20.28
C TYR A 63 -4.68 3.48 -21.69
N ASN A 64 -4.01 4.25 -22.54
CA ASN A 64 -3.86 3.91 -23.95
C ASN A 64 -2.40 3.83 -24.38
N PHE A 65 -1.53 3.53 -23.46
CA PHE A 65 -0.10 3.36 -23.72
C PHE A 65 0.36 2.02 -23.17
N VAL A 66 1.54 1.59 -23.60
CA VAL A 66 2.17 0.39 -23.05
C VAL A 66 3.09 0.84 -21.93
N PRO A 67 2.86 0.40 -20.69
CA PRO A 67 3.74 0.80 -19.58
C PRO A 67 5.17 0.38 -19.83
N ARG A 68 6.11 1.26 -19.50
CA ARG A 68 7.54 1.00 -19.61
C ARG A 68 8.17 0.89 -18.25
N VAL A 69 9.01 -0.11 -18.08
CA VAL A 69 9.75 -0.31 -16.83
C VAL A 69 10.60 0.92 -16.52
N GLY A 70 10.51 1.39 -15.28
CA GLY A 70 11.28 2.54 -14.80
C GLY A 70 10.63 3.89 -15.07
N GLN A 71 9.53 3.93 -15.82
CA GLN A 71 8.82 5.18 -16.08
C GLN A 71 7.80 5.46 -15.00
N THR A 72 7.58 6.74 -14.74
CA THR A 72 6.60 7.20 -13.77
C THR A 72 5.33 7.62 -14.48
N TYR A 73 4.21 7.19 -13.95
CA TYR A 73 2.88 7.53 -14.43
C TYR A 73 2.06 8.07 -13.26
N HIS A 74 0.98 8.78 -13.56
CA HIS A 74 0.17 9.42 -12.52
C HIS A 74 -1.25 8.87 -12.59
N LEU A 75 -1.75 8.44 -11.45
CA LEU A 75 -3.11 7.92 -11.33
C LEU A 75 -4.04 9.06 -10.94
N TYR A 76 -5.09 9.22 -11.74
CA TYR A 76 -6.12 10.23 -11.52
C TYR A 76 -7.47 9.58 -11.38
N GLN A 77 -8.36 10.26 -10.67
CA GLN A 77 -9.76 9.87 -10.61
C GLN A 77 -10.60 10.87 -11.38
N LYS A 78 -11.43 10.36 -12.28
CA LYS A 78 -12.36 11.20 -13.05
C LYS A 78 -13.56 11.59 -12.18
N SER A 79 -14.33 12.57 -12.64
CA SER A 79 -15.53 13.01 -11.95
C SER A 79 -16.59 11.92 -11.82
N ASP A 80 -16.58 10.93 -12.71
CA ASP A 80 -17.49 9.80 -12.63
C ASP A 80 -17.02 8.66 -11.70
N GLY A 81 -15.89 8.87 -11.03
CA GLY A 81 -15.34 7.91 -10.09
C GLY A 81 -14.38 6.91 -10.69
N ARG A 82 -14.26 6.86 -12.00
CA ARG A 82 -13.33 5.93 -12.64
C ARG A 82 -11.90 6.44 -12.58
N TYR A 83 -10.95 5.53 -12.70
CA TYR A 83 -9.54 5.86 -12.62
C TYR A 83 -8.89 5.84 -13.99
N LEU A 84 -7.86 6.68 -14.15
CA LEU A 84 -7.05 6.67 -15.35
C LEU A 84 -5.58 6.89 -15.01
N LEU A 85 -4.71 6.26 -15.80
CA LEU A 85 -3.27 6.48 -15.71
C LEU A 85 -2.83 7.38 -16.86
N SER A 86 -1.95 8.32 -16.55
CA SER A 86 -1.47 9.29 -17.53
C SER A 86 -0.03 9.68 -17.24
N MET A 87 0.67 10.13 -18.26
CA MET A 87 2.01 10.71 -18.09
C MET A 87 1.96 12.19 -17.76
N ILE A 88 0.77 12.79 -17.77
CA ILE A 88 0.60 14.22 -17.51
C ILE A 88 0.70 14.50 -16.01
N GLU A 89 1.62 15.39 -15.64
CA GLU A 89 1.74 15.88 -14.28
C GLU A 89 0.82 17.07 -14.07
N ASN A 90 0.36 17.23 -12.83
CA ASN A 90 -0.44 18.40 -12.44
C ASN A 90 -1.65 18.64 -13.34
N TRP A 91 -2.34 17.57 -13.69
CA TRP A 91 -3.52 17.65 -14.56
C TRP A 91 -4.73 18.08 -13.74
N THR A 92 -5.11 19.31 -13.87
CA THR A 92 -6.17 19.89 -13.03
C THR A 92 -7.58 19.44 -13.42
N ALA A 93 -7.75 18.82 -14.59
CA ALA A 93 -9.06 18.33 -15.03
C ALA A 93 -9.55 17.14 -14.21
N HIS A 94 -8.67 16.46 -13.51
CA HIS A 94 -8.98 15.26 -12.75
C HIS A 94 -8.35 15.33 -11.36
N GLU A 95 -8.85 14.51 -10.46
CA GLU A 95 -8.30 14.46 -9.12
C GLU A 95 -7.07 13.56 -9.08
N PHE A 96 -5.95 14.11 -8.62
CA PHE A 96 -4.72 13.34 -8.48
C PHE A 96 -4.84 12.35 -7.31
N VAL A 97 -4.41 11.12 -7.55
CA VAL A 97 -4.42 10.08 -6.52
C VAL A 97 -3.00 9.76 -6.07
N VAL A 98 -2.15 9.31 -6.99
CA VAL A 98 -0.82 8.83 -6.63
C VAL A 98 0.06 8.79 -7.88
N SER A 99 1.38 8.95 -7.68
CA SER A 99 2.36 8.73 -8.76
C SER A 99 2.94 7.33 -8.60
N LEU A 100 3.06 6.62 -9.71
CA LEU A 100 3.45 5.22 -9.73
C LEU A 100 4.60 4.98 -10.68
N GLU A 101 5.50 4.10 -10.30
CA GLU A 101 6.54 3.60 -11.19
C GLU A 101 6.21 2.17 -11.59
N TYR A 102 6.30 1.88 -12.88
CA TYR A 102 6.12 0.51 -13.37
C TYR A 102 7.45 -0.24 -13.26
N THR A 103 7.43 -1.41 -12.64
CA THR A 103 8.66 -2.16 -12.37
C THR A 103 8.78 -3.40 -13.24
N ALA A 104 9.97 -3.98 -13.27
CA ALA A 104 10.26 -5.17 -14.06
C ALA A 104 9.42 -6.39 -13.65
N ASP A 105 8.90 -6.38 -12.43
CA ASP A 105 8.01 -7.45 -11.95
C ASP A 105 6.56 -7.23 -12.33
N SER A 106 6.28 -6.23 -13.17
CA SER A 106 4.91 -5.83 -13.54
C SER A 106 4.11 -5.32 -12.34
N VAL A 107 4.80 -4.81 -11.34
CA VAL A 107 4.21 -4.23 -10.14
C VAL A 107 4.31 -2.71 -10.21
N TRP A 108 3.23 -2.03 -9.89
CA TRP A 108 3.19 -0.58 -9.76
C TRP A 108 3.57 -0.21 -8.34
N LYS A 109 4.56 0.64 -8.18
CA LYS A 109 5.03 1.09 -6.87
C LYS A 109 4.77 2.57 -6.69
N ASP A 110 4.39 2.95 -5.47
CA ASP A 110 4.14 4.33 -5.11
C ASP A 110 5.46 5.09 -5.06
N VAL A 111 5.57 6.12 -5.90
CA VAL A 111 6.73 7.02 -5.92
C VAL A 111 6.29 8.46 -5.71
N THR A 112 5.12 8.65 -5.12
CA THR A 112 4.60 9.99 -4.88
C THR A 112 5.56 10.79 -4.01
N SER A 113 5.87 12.00 -4.45
CA SER A 113 6.68 12.93 -3.70
C SER A 113 5.88 13.53 -2.57
N HIS A 114 6.48 13.61 -1.40
CA HIS A 114 5.84 14.20 -0.23
C HIS A 114 6.52 15.48 0.19
#